data_87818a30f4238bcfcd43a6f5bdc844c3
#
_entry.id   87818a30f4238bcfcd43a6f5bdc844c3
#
_cell.length_a   1.000
_cell.length_b   1.000
_cell.length_c   1.000
_cell.angle_alpha   90.00
_cell.angle_beta   90.00
_cell.angle_gamma   90.00
#
_symmetry.space_group_name_H-M   'P 1'
#
loop_
_entity.id
_entity.type
_entity.pdbx_description
1 polymer ?
#
loop_
_entity_poly.entity_id
_entity_poly.type
_entity_poly.pdbx_seq_one_letter_code
_entity_poly.pdbx_strand_id
1 'polypeptide(L)'
;MYDLETRKRVLALIRQGRSLNSVSKQTGISRYAIRAWTMRLEPIRRTTDCPRCAPEPRALEDPAAYAYLLGLYLGDGCVSPLRKGLYFLRIACADAWPGLIDSCAEAMRAVRPDNSVYRVQRQGCVMVTGYSKHWPCLLPQHGPGKKHDRVIALEPWQQEIVSTHPWEFVRGLVHSDGCRITNWTTKIVAGERRRYEYPRYFFTNKSDDIRRLFTDTLDQLGVAWRQTNAWNISVARRASVALMDAHVGPVYGNNLIRRWV
;
A
#
# COMPACT_ATOMS: atom_id res chain seq x y z
N MET A 1 8.84 -6.45 -26.37
CA MET A 1 8.96 -5.06 -26.90
C MET A 1 10.13 -5.07 -27.88
N TYR A 2 10.02 -4.47 -29.06
CA TYR A 2 11.10 -4.48 -30.05
C TYR A 2 12.16 -3.42 -29.69
N ASP A 3 13.45 -3.80 -29.77
CA ASP A 3 14.58 -2.92 -29.53
C ASP A 3 14.77 -1.88 -30.64
N LEU A 4 15.67 -0.91 -30.39
CA LEU A 4 15.91 0.18 -31.33
C LEU A 4 16.51 -0.30 -32.68
N GLU A 5 17.37 -1.30 -32.63
CA GLU A 5 18.02 -1.83 -33.83
C GLU A 5 17.02 -2.57 -34.72
N THR A 6 16.13 -3.36 -34.15
CA THR A 6 15.02 -3.98 -34.88
C THR A 6 14.13 -2.93 -35.54
N ARG A 7 13.82 -1.83 -34.87
CA ARG A 7 13.02 -0.73 -35.43
C ARG A 7 13.73 -0.03 -36.58
N LYS A 8 15.03 0.29 -36.41
CA LYS A 8 15.84 0.90 -37.48
C LYS A 8 15.89 0.00 -38.72
N ARG A 9 16.16 -1.29 -38.53
CA ARG A 9 16.19 -2.27 -39.64
C ARG A 9 14.86 -2.35 -40.40
N VAL A 10 13.75 -2.38 -39.67
CA VAL A 10 12.39 -2.40 -40.26
C VAL A 10 12.07 -1.12 -41.03
N LEU A 11 12.41 0.02 -40.47
CA LEU A 11 12.19 1.32 -41.14
C LEU A 11 13.11 1.51 -42.34
N ALA A 12 14.31 0.94 -42.35
CA ALA A 12 15.18 0.95 -43.52
C ALA A 12 14.54 0.21 -44.73
N LEU A 13 13.84 -0.92 -44.47
CA LEU A 13 13.09 -1.60 -45.53
C LEU A 13 11.95 -0.74 -46.11
N ILE A 14 11.28 0.03 -45.31
CA ILE A 14 10.26 1.01 -45.76
C ILE A 14 10.91 2.12 -46.59
N ARG A 15 12.06 2.66 -46.19
CA ARG A 15 12.81 3.69 -46.89
C ARG A 15 13.33 3.20 -48.26
N GLN A 16 13.57 1.88 -48.40
CA GLN A 16 13.93 1.20 -49.68
C GLN A 16 12.72 1.01 -50.61
N GLY A 17 11.57 1.61 -50.31
CA GLY A 17 10.37 1.56 -51.14
C GLY A 17 9.50 0.30 -50.95
N ARG A 18 9.79 -0.53 -49.98
CA ARG A 18 8.94 -1.69 -49.69
C ARG A 18 7.63 -1.29 -49.03
N SER A 19 6.54 -1.90 -49.46
CA SER A 19 5.23 -1.61 -48.85
C SER A 19 5.14 -2.08 -47.40
N LEU A 20 4.36 -1.38 -46.57
CA LEU A 20 4.10 -1.71 -45.17
C LEU A 20 3.61 -3.16 -45.01
N ASN A 21 2.82 -3.65 -45.95
CA ASN A 21 2.29 -4.99 -45.94
C ASN A 21 3.40 -6.05 -46.21
N SER A 22 4.29 -5.77 -47.18
CA SER A 22 5.43 -6.62 -47.48
C SER A 22 6.37 -6.72 -46.29
N VAL A 23 6.74 -5.61 -45.68
CA VAL A 23 7.62 -5.55 -44.50
C VAL A 23 6.99 -6.26 -43.29
N SER A 24 5.68 -6.07 -43.08
CA SER A 24 4.96 -6.76 -41.99
C SER A 24 4.99 -8.25 -42.14
N LYS A 25 4.73 -8.77 -43.37
CA LYS A 25 4.80 -10.21 -43.66
C LYS A 25 6.23 -10.76 -43.51
N GLN A 26 7.23 -10.04 -44.00
CA GLN A 26 8.64 -10.47 -43.97
C GLN A 26 9.19 -10.48 -42.52
N THR A 27 8.79 -9.55 -41.67
CA THR A 27 9.37 -9.38 -40.34
C THR A 27 8.52 -9.96 -39.22
N GLY A 28 7.27 -10.39 -39.50
CA GLY A 28 6.30 -10.82 -38.51
C GLY A 28 5.78 -9.69 -37.60
N ILE A 29 6.15 -8.44 -37.90
CA ILE A 29 5.79 -7.26 -37.06
C ILE A 29 4.52 -6.62 -37.60
N SER A 30 3.58 -6.31 -36.71
CA SER A 30 2.30 -5.74 -37.12
C SER A 30 2.46 -4.39 -37.84
N ARG A 31 1.64 -4.17 -38.86
CA ARG A 31 1.59 -2.89 -39.60
C ARG A 31 1.38 -1.68 -38.70
N TYR A 32 0.60 -1.86 -37.64
CA TYR A 32 0.37 -0.82 -36.63
C TYR A 32 1.68 -0.42 -35.91
N ALA A 33 2.47 -1.42 -35.49
CA ALA A 33 3.75 -1.15 -34.85
C ALA A 33 4.73 -0.45 -35.80
N ILE A 34 4.83 -0.90 -37.05
CA ILE A 34 5.71 -0.30 -38.05
C ILE A 34 5.29 1.16 -38.33
N ARG A 35 3.98 1.43 -38.49
CA ARG A 35 3.47 2.79 -38.68
C ARG A 35 3.73 3.66 -37.46
N ALA A 36 3.59 3.16 -36.26
CA ALA A 36 3.92 3.92 -35.05
C ALA A 36 5.41 4.29 -34.98
N TRP A 37 6.30 3.45 -35.51
CA TRP A 37 7.74 3.73 -35.53
C TRP A 37 8.13 4.75 -36.61
N THR A 38 7.36 4.92 -37.69
CA THR A 38 7.59 6.03 -38.63
C THR A 38 7.32 7.37 -38.01
N MET A 39 6.41 7.44 -37.02
CA MET A 39 6.13 8.65 -36.26
C MET A 39 7.11 8.85 -35.10
N ARG A 40 7.58 7.77 -34.48
CA ARG A 40 8.50 7.78 -33.35
C ARG A 40 9.41 6.56 -33.34
N LEU A 41 10.65 6.72 -33.80
CA LEU A 41 11.64 5.66 -33.88
C LEU A 41 12.04 5.13 -32.50
N GLU A 42 12.33 6.01 -31.56
CA GLU A 42 12.80 5.62 -30.26
C GLU A 42 11.73 4.87 -29.47
N PRO A 43 12.10 3.75 -28.82
CA PRO A 43 11.21 3.12 -27.86
C PRO A 43 10.85 4.18 -26.83
N ILE A 44 9.57 4.29 -26.49
CA ILE A 44 9.21 4.99 -25.28
C ILE A 44 9.96 4.26 -24.17
N ARG A 45 11.04 4.85 -23.67
CA ARG A 45 11.66 4.39 -22.45
C ARG A 45 10.51 4.41 -21.43
N ARG A 46 10.13 3.22 -20.96
CA ARG A 46 9.46 3.16 -19.67
C ARG A 46 10.55 3.51 -18.67
N THR A 47 10.77 4.80 -18.47
CA THR A 47 11.44 5.26 -17.28
C THR A 47 10.61 4.73 -16.14
N THR A 48 11.24 4.22 -15.12
CA THR A 48 10.63 3.99 -13.81
C THR A 48 9.90 5.25 -13.35
N ASP A 49 10.23 6.39 -13.91
CA ASP A 49 9.60 7.69 -13.71
C ASP A 49 8.44 7.86 -14.67
N CYS A 50 7.25 7.76 -14.12
CA CYS A 50 6.04 8.11 -14.86
C CYS A 50 6.08 9.61 -15.19
N PRO A 51 6.01 10.03 -16.47
CA PRO A 51 6.06 11.46 -16.82
C PRO A 51 4.95 12.30 -16.18
N ARG A 52 3.86 11.66 -15.74
CA ARG A 52 2.77 12.31 -15.01
C ARG A 52 2.96 12.32 -13.50
N CYS A 53 3.92 11.53 -12.99
CA CYS A 53 4.26 11.47 -11.58
C CYS A 53 5.62 12.13 -11.27
N ALA A 54 6.34 12.57 -12.27
CA ALA A 54 7.48 13.48 -12.20
C ALA A 54 7.01 14.87 -12.69
N PRO A 55 7.48 15.99 -12.19
CA PRO A 55 8.62 16.18 -11.30
C PRO A 55 8.25 16.16 -9.84
N GLU A 56 9.27 16.10 -8.98
CA GLU A 56 9.12 16.25 -7.55
C GLU A 56 8.81 17.69 -7.12
N PRO A 57 8.07 17.87 -6.00
CA PRO A 57 7.42 16.83 -5.21
C PRO A 57 6.17 16.30 -5.91
N ARG A 58 5.91 15.01 -5.84
CA ARG A 58 4.65 14.44 -6.35
C ARG A 58 3.51 15.13 -5.64
N ALA A 59 2.79 15.99 -6.36
CA ALA A 59 1.63 16.67 -5.83
C ALA A 59 0.54 15.64 -5.56
N LEU A 60 0.48 15.20 -4.32
CA LEU A 60 -0.66 14.45 -3.79
C LEU A 60 -1.66 15.49 -3.31
N GLU A 61 -2.91 15.36 -3.74
CA GLU A 61 -3.98 16.26 -3.30
C GLU A 61 -4.23 16.13 -1.81
N ASP A 62 -4.05 14.92 -1.26
CA ASP A 62 -4.21 14.61 0.16
C ASP A 62 -3.05 13.72 0.67
N PRO A 63 -1.96 14.32 1.17
CA PRO A 63 -0.83 13.57 1.76
C PRO A 63 -1.20 12.76 3.01
N ALA A 64 -2.17 13.23 3.81
CA ALA A 64 -2.64 12.54 5.00
C ALA A 64 -3.37 11.24 4.62
N ALA A 65 -4.29 11.31 3.65
CA ALA A 65 -4.94 10.13 3.12
C ALA A 65 -3.95 9.17 2.47
N TYR A 66 -2.90 9.69 1.84
CA TYR A 66 -1.83 8.85 1.29
C TYR A 66 -1.05 8.12 2.40
N ALA A 67 -0.66 8.79 3.48
CA ALA A 67 0.03 8.16 4.61
C ALA A 67 -0.80 7.01 5.21
N TYR A 68 -2.09 7.23 5.39
CA TYR A 68 -3.03 6.19 5.83
C TYR A 68 -3.13 5.03 4.85
N LEU A 69 -3.29 5.31 3.56
CA LEU A 69 -3.36 4.30 2.49
C LEU A 69 -2.06 3.49 2.39
N LEU A 70 -0.90 4.14 2.55
CA LEU A 70 0.40 3.49 2.57
C LEU A 70 0.49 2.48 3.73
N GLY A 71 0.05 2.86 4.94
CA GLY A 71 -0.02 1.96 6.09
C GLY A 71 -0.91 0.75 5.81
N LEU A 72 -2.12 0.94 5.30
CA LEU A 72 -3.03 -0.14 4.89
C LEU A 72 -2.40 -1.05 3.83
N TYR A 73 -1.73 -0.45 2.83
CA TYR A 73 -1.07 -1.21 1.77
C TYR A 73 0.07 -2.07 2.31
N LEU A 74 0.88 -1.56 3.22
CA LEU A 74 2.01 -2.30 3.78
C LEU A 74 1.57 -3.54 4.58
N GLY A 75 0.42 -3.51 5.25
CA GLY A 75 -0.20 -4.68 5.84
C GLY A 75 -0.92 -5.54 4.78
N ASP A 76 -2.18 -5.25 4.53
CA ASP A 76 -3.11 -6.09 3.76
C ASP A 76 -3.23 -5.76 2.26
N GLY A 77 -2.41 -4.83 1.76
CA GLY A 77 -2.51 -4.38 0.38
C GLY A 77 -1.69 -5.21 -0.61
N CYS A 78 -2.14 -5.24 -1.87
CA CYS A 78 -1.45 -5.86 -2.99
C CYS A 78 -1.64 -5.03 -4.25
N VAL A 79 -0.55 -4.72 -4.95
CA VAL A 79 -0.57 -4.12 -6.30
C VAL A 79 -0.20 -5.20 -7.31
N SER A 80 -1.07 -5.43 -8.29
CA SER A 80 -0.83 -6.43 -9.33
C SER A 80 -1.09 -5.87 -10.73
N PRO A 81 -0.29 -6.30 -11.72
CA PRO A 81 -0.43 -5.83 -13.08
C PRO A 81 -1.66 -6.40 -13.79
N LEU A 82 -2.21 -5.59 -14.69
CA LEU A 82 -3.23 -5.96 -15.66
C LEU A 82 -2.73 -5.71 -17.08
N ARG A 83 -3.59 -5.97 -18.06
CA ARG A 83 -3.30 -5.69 -19.47
C ARG A 83 -3.12 -4.16 -19.69
N LYS A 84 -2.39 -3.78 -20.73
CA LYS A 84 -2.17 -2.38 -21.17
C LYS A 84 -1.51 -1.46 -20.13
N GLY A 85 -0.70 -2.03 -19.21
CA GLY A 85 0.02 -1.26 -18.18
C GLY A 85 -0.88 -0.69 -17.08
N LEU A 86 -2.09 -1.18 -16.97
CA LEU A 86 -2.98 -0.90 -15.84
C LEU A 86 -2.56 -1.79 -14.67
N TYR A 87 -2.76 -1.28 -13.46
CA TYR A 87 -2.57 -2.03 -12.21
C TYR A 87 -3.83 -1.91 -11.37
N PHE A 88 -4.06 -2.89 -10.53
CA PHE A 88 -5.04 -2.77 -9.47
C PHE A 88 -4.36 -2.80 -8.11
N LEU A 89 -4.75 -1.89 -7.25
CA LEU A 89 -4.51 -1.95 -5.81
C LEU A 89 -5.72 -2.64 -5.17
N ARG A 90 -5.46 -3.66 -4.37
CA ARG A 90 -6.48 -4.33 -3.55
C ARG A 90 -6.03 -4.31 -2.10
N ILE A 91 -6.96 -3.98 -1.21
CA ILE A 91 -6.77 -4.08 0.24
C ILE A 91 -7.89 -4.96 0.79
N ALA A 92 -7.53 -5.99 1.55
CA ALA A 92 -8.48 -6.86 2.19
C ALA A 92 -8.91 -6.25 3.53
N CYS A 93 -10.19 -5.94 3.67
CA CYS A 93 -10.77 -5.44 4.91
C CYS A 93 -11.75 -6.48 5.45
N ALA A 94 -11.65 -6.85 6.73
CA ALA A 94 -12.60 -7.77 7.34
C ALA A 94 -14.03 -7.23 7.21
N ASP A 95 -14.97 -8.07 6.80
CA ASP A 95 -16.37 -7.68 6.56
C ASP A 95 -17.13 -7.30 7.84
N ALA A 96 -16.63 -7.76 9.00
CA ALA A 96 -17.12 -7.36 10.31
C ALA A 96 -16.89 -5.86 10.64
N TRP A 97 -16.11 -5.13 9.80
CA TRP A 97 -15.66 -3.78 10.07
C TRP A 97 -16.02 -2.79 8.94
N PRO A 98 -17.30 -2.40 8.81
CA PRO A 98 -17.75 -1.51 7.74
C PRO A 98 -17.04 -0.15 7.74
N GLY A 99 -16.74 0.42 8.91
CA GLY A 99 -15.99 1.69 9.02
C GLY A 99 -14.58 1.62 8.45
N LEU A 100 -13.88 0.47 8.57
CA LEU A 100 -12.59 0.25 7.94
C LEU A 100 -12.72 0.19 6.41
N ILE A 101 -13.74 -0.51 5.91
CA ILE A 101 -14.01 -0.62 4.47
C ILE A 101 -14.27 0.77 3.88
N ASP A 102 -15.05 1.60 4.58
CA ASP A 102 -15.35 2.98 4.19
C ASP A 102 -14.08 3.84 4.17
N SER A 103 -13.33 3.86 5.27
CA SER A 103 -12.07 4.63 5.37
C SER A 103 -11.04 4.22 4.33
N CYS A 104 -10.92 2.92 4.03
CA CYS A 104 -10.04 2.42 2.98
C CYS A 104 -10.47 2.91 1.59
N ALA A 105 -11.78 2.87 1.29
CA ALA A 105 -12.31 3.33 0.01
C ALA A 105 -12.18 4.85 -0.14
N GLU A 106 -12.38 5.63 0.92
CA GLU A 106 -12.18 7.08 0.96
C GLU A 106 -10.73 7.45 0.72
N ALA A 107 -9.78 6.80 1.41
CA ALA A 107 -8.35 7.04 1.20
C ALA A 107 -7.92 6.73 -0.24
N MET A 108 -8.42 5.64 -0.85
CA MET A 108 -8.13 5.35 -2.27
C MET A 108 -8.67 6.44 -3.21
N ARG A 109 -9.86 7.00 -2.94
CA ARG A 109 -10.45 8.08 -3.74
C ARG A 109 -9.68 9.38 -3.54
N ALA A 110 -9.32 9.73 -2.31
CA ALA A 110 -8.55 10.94 -2.02
C ALA A 110 -7.18 10.93 -2.70
N VAL A 111 -6.51 9.77 -2.70
CA VAL A 111 -5.21 9.62 -3.38
C VAL A 111 -5.34 9.58 -4.91
N ARG A 112 -6.45 9.07 -5.43
CA ARG A 112 -6.73 8.98 -6.88
C ARG A 112 -8.18 9.36 -7.19
N PRO A 113 -8.53 10.65 -7.17
CA PRO A 113 -9.92 11.13 -7.33
C PRO A 113 -10.55 10.72 -8.67
N ASP A 114 -9.75 10.69 -9.74
CA ASP A 114 -10.23 10.32 -11.08
C ASP A 114 -10.51 8.82 -11.27
N ASN A 115 -10.24 8.01 -10.24
CA ASN A 115 -10.34 6.57 -10.34
C ASN A 115 -11.53 6.01 -9.55
N SER A 116 -12.29 5.12 -10.17
CA SER A 116 -13.34 4.39 -9.46
C SER A 116 -12.76 3.43 -8.44
N VAL A 117 -13.39 3.36 -7.28
CA VAL A 117 -13.09 2.41 -6.20
C VAL A 117 -14.25 1.45 -6.04
N TYR A 118 -13.95 0.16 -6.11
CA TYR A 118 -14.93 -0.93 -6.06
C TYR A 118 -14.79 -1.70 -4.76
N ARG A 119 -15.91 -2.28 -4.29
CA ARG A 119 -15.97 -3.19 -3.15
C ARG A 119 -16.41 -4.55 -3.65
N VAL A 120 -15.58 -5.56 -3.47
CA VAL A 120 -15.85 -6.92 -3.92
C VAL A 120 -15.95 -7.82 -2.70
N GLN A 121 -17.15 -8.32 -2.41
CA GLN A 121 -17.36 -9.25 -1.30
C GLN A 121 -16.63 -10.57 -1.55
N ARG A 122 -15.95 -11.05 -0.52
CA ARG A 122 -15.31 -12.37 -0.43
C ARG A 122 -15.73 -13.03 0.88
N GLN A 123 -15.39 -14.30 1.05
CA GLN A 123 -15.64 -14.97 2.32
C GLN A 123 -14.82 -14.32 3.44
N GLY A 124 -15.49 -13.73 4.43
CA GLY A 124 -14.90 -13.10 5.61
C GLY A 124 -14.23 -11.75 5.38
N CYS A 125 -14.24 -11.21 4.14
CA CYS A 125 -13.67 -9.90 3.86
C CYS A 125 -14.31 -9.19 2.67
N VAL A 126 -14.11 -7.87 2.61
CA VAL A 126 -14.38 -7.05 1.43
C VAL A 126 -13.06 -6.60 0.84
N MET A 127 -12.84 -6.90 -0.44
CA MET A 127 -11.70 -6.39 -1.19
C MET A 127 -12.02 -5.00 -1.71
N VAL A 128 -11.41 -3.97 -1.12
CA VAL A 128 -11.45 -2.61 -1.65
C VAL A 128 -10.43 -2.51 -2.79
N THR A 129 -10.90 -2.16 -3.98
CA THR A 129 -10.10 -2.27 -5.21
C THR A 129 -10.15 -0.98 -6.01
N GLY A 130 -9.00 -0.44 -6.36
CA GLY A 130 -8.86 0.70 -7.26
C GLY A 130 -7.94 0.38 -8.43
N TYR A 131 -8.27 0.90 -9.64
CA TYR A 131 -7.49 0.67 -10.86
C TYR A 131 -6.74 1.93 -11.27
N SER A 132 -5.42 1.86 -11.46
CA SER A 132 -4.61 2.98 -11.95
C SER A 132 -3.33 2.49 -12.61
N LYS A 133 -2.83 3.24 -13.59
CA LYS A 133 -1.47 3.06 -14.13
C LYS A 133 -0.39 3.59 -13.17
N HIS A 134 -0.81 4.35 -12.17
CA HIS A 134 0.07 5.06 -11.24
C HIS A 134 0.26 4.37 -9.89
N TRP A 135 -0.45 3.27 -9.60
CA TRP A 135 -0.21 2.53 -8.36
C TRP A 135 1.25 2.13 -8.15
N PRO A 136 2.00 1.66 -9.18
CA PRO A 136 3.44 1.41 -9.02
C PRO A 136 4.28 2.62 -8.66
N CYS A 137 3.88 3.81 -9.12
CA CYS A 137 4.58 5.06 -8.81
C CYS A 137 4.31 5.52 -7.37
N LEU A 138 3.07 5.32 -6.92
CA LEU A 138 2.64 5.72 -5.59
C LEU A 138 3.05 4.69 -4.51
N LEU A 139 3.18 3.43 -4.88
CA LEU A 139 3.52 2.32 -3.99
C LEU A 139 4.73 1.55 -4.55
N PRO A 140 5.93 2.17 -4.59
CA PRO A 140 7.14 1.58 -5.15
C PRO A 140 7.57 0.29 -4.43
N GLN A 141 7.07 0.05 -3.23
CA GLN A 141 7.27 -1.19 -2.48
C GLN A 141 6.52 -2.40 -3.09
N HIS A 142 5.77 -2.21 -4.20
CA HIS A 142 5.13 -3.32 -4.89
C HIS A 142 6.16 -4.25 -5.55
N GLY A 143 5.81 -5.51 -5.68
CA GLY A 143 6.71 -6.48 -6.32
C GLY A 143 6.15 -7.91 -6.22
N PRO A 144 6.78 -8.88 -6.89
CA PRO A 144 6.40 -10.28 -6.81
C PRO A 144 6.66 -10.84 -5.41
N GLY A 145 5.93 -11.88 -5.03
CA GLY A 145 6.09 -12.57 -3.76
C GLY A 145 5.51 -11.82 -2.56
N LYS A 146 5.79 -12.34 -1.39
CA LYS A 146 5.30 -11.79 -0.13
C LYS A 146 6.16 -10.61 0.33
N LYS A 147 5.58 -9.65 1.03
CA LYS A 147 6.30 -8.47 1.51
C LYS A 147 7.42 -8.81 2.50
N HIS A 148 7.26 -9.85 3.30
CA HIS A 148 8.29 -10.25 4.26
C HIS A 148 9.48 -11.01 3.65
N ASP A 149 9.41 -11.36 2.37
CA ASP A 149 10.50 -12.03 1.63
C ASP A 149 11.35 -11.01 0.84
N ARG A 150 11.08 -9.71 0.97
CA ARG A 150 11.78 -8.64 0.23
C ARG A 150 11.99 -7.41 1.10
N VAL A 151 12.95 -6.58 0.71
CA VAL A 151 13.21 -5.29 1.37
C VAL A 151 12.03 -4.34 1.16
N ILE A 152 11.56 -3.75 2.24
CA ILE A 152 10.51 -2.71 2.26
C ILE A 152 11.12 -1.43 2.82
N ALA A 153 11.42 -0.50 1.94
CA ALA A 153 11.93 0.83 2.29
C ALA A 153 11.00 1.92 1.74
N LEU A 154 10.89 3.02 2.45
CA LEU A 154 10.19 4.21 1.96
C LEU A 154 11.14 5.05 1.10
N GLU A 155 10.63 5.55 -0.02
CA GLU A 155 11.32 6.56 -0.82
C GLU A 155 11.43 7.88 -0.03
N PRO A 156 12.40 8.77 -0.32
CA PRO A 156 12.57 10.03 0.42
C PRO A 156 11.29 10.87 0.52
N TRP A 157 10.54 11.00 -0.57
CA TRP A 157 9.27 11.72 -0.60
C TRP A 157 8.17 11.06 0.26
N GLN A 158 8.19 9.72 0.39
CA GLN A 158 7.28 9.01 1.29
C GLN A 158 7.68 9.22 2.75
N GLN A 159 8.99 9.24 3.05
CA GLN A 159 9.49 9.53 4.39
C GLN A 159 9.07 10.92 4.84
N GLU A 160 9.13 11.93 3.97
CA GLU A 160 8.67 13.29 4.23
C GLU A 160 7.17 13.31 4.57
N ILE A 161 6.33 12.63 3.78
CA ILE A 161 4.90 12.54 4.05
C ILE A 161 4.62 11.82 5.38
N VAL A 162 5.29 10.69 5.64
CA VAL A 162 5.11 9.94 6.89
C VAL A 162 5.58 10.76 8.09
N SER A 163 6.67 11.52 7.97
CA SER A 163 7.15 12.40 9.05
C SER A 163 6.18 13.54 9.36
N THR A 164 5.43 14.02 8.35
CA THR A 164 4.44 15.08 8.50
C THR A 164 3.08 14.54 8.97
N HIS A 165 2.74 13.32 8.58
CA HIS A 165 1.46 12.64 8.90
C HIS A 165 1.69 11.28 9.59
N PRO A 166 2.43 11.23 10.71
CA PRO A 166 2.82 9.98 11.34
C PRO A 166 1.63 9.22 11.95
N TRP A 167 0.62 9.94 12.46
CA TRP A 167 -0.56 9.29 13.03
C TRP A 167 -1.42 8.58 11.98
N GLU A 168 -1.58 9.17 10.81
CA GLU A 168 -2.29 8.57 9.68
C GLU A 168 -1.59 7.29 9.22
N PHE A 169 -0.26 7.32 9.15
CA PHE A 169 0.53 6.16 8.80
C PHE A 169 0.40 5.03 9.83
N VAL A 170 0.57 5.35 11.13
CA VAL A 170 0.36 4.40 12.24
C VAL A 170 -1.06 3.84 12.22
N ARG A 171 -2.06 4.71 12.01
CA ARG A 171 -3.47 4.32 11.91
C ARG A 171 -3.67 3.29 10.78
N GLY A 172 -3.09 3.53 9.61
CA GLY A 172 -3.14 2.60 8.48
C GLY A 172 -2.53 1.23 8.80
N LEU A 173 -1.35 1.22 9.43
CA LEU A 173 -0.68 -0.02 9.85
C LEU A 173 -1.50 -0.79 10.91
N VAL A 174 -2.05 -0.09 11.91
CA VAL A 174 -2.88 -0.74 12.94
C VAL A 174 -4.20 -1.23 12.38
N HIS A 175 -4.80 -0.52 11.44
CA HIS A 175 -6.04 -0.93 10.79
C HIS A 175 -5.88 -2.16 9.88
N SER A 176 -4.67 -2.46 9.41
CA SER A 176 -4.36 -3.68 8.66
C SER A 176 -3.91 -4.82 9.59
N ASP A 177 -2.76 -4.69 10.21
CA ASP A 177 -2.08 -5.76 10.94
C ASP A 177 -2.12 -5.59 12.47
N GLY A 178 -2.90 -4.63 12.98
CA GLY A 178 -3.00 -4.35 14.39
C GLY A 178 -4.35 -4.73 15.00
N CYS A 179 -4.38 -4.73 16.33
CA CYS A 179 -5.61 -4.84 17.08
C CYS A 179 -5.51 -4.11 18.42
N ARG A 180 -6.66 -3.62 18.90
CA ARG A 180 -6.84 -3.11 20.25
C ARG A 180 -7.62 -4.13 21.08
N ILE A 181 -7.03 -4.59 22.17
CA ILE A 181 -7.68 -5.55 23.06
C ILE A 181 -7.66 -5.05 24.50
N THR A 182 -8.56 -5.57 25.32
CA THR A 182 -8.47 -5.49 26.78
C THR A 182 -7.86 -6.77 27.29
N ASN A 183 -6.64 -6.69 27.81
CA ASN A 183 -5.96 -7.80 28.45
C ASN A 183 -6.25 -7.77 29.96
N TRP A 184 -6.01 -8.86 30.65
CA TRP A 184 -6.21 -8.94 32.08
C TRP A 184 -5.12 -9.76 32.79
N THR A 185 -4.95 -9.47 34.05
CA THR A 185 -4.10 -10.26 34.97
C THR A 185 -4.77 -10.37 36.32
N THR A 186 -4.43 -11.40 37.08
CA THR A 186 -4.86 -11.53 38.47
C THR A 186 -3.68 -11.37 39.42
N LYS A 187 -3.89 -10.62 40.49
CA LYS A 187 -2.92 -10.48 41.58
C LYS A 187 -3.60 -10.83 42.90
N ILE A 188 -2.84 -11.41 43.82
CA ILE A 188 -3.28 -11.58 45.21
C ILE A 188 -2.95 -10.30 45.95
N VAL A 189 -3.96 -9.62 46.47
CA VAL A 189 -3.84 -8.39 47.25
C VAL A 189 -4.59 -8.62 48.58
N ALA A 190 -3.89 -8.53 49.71
CA ALA A 190 -4.42 -8.81 51.04
C ALA A 190 -5.11 -10.18 51.15
N GLY A 191 -4.56 -11.22 50.52
CA GLY A 191 -5.13 -12.59 50.51
C GLY A 191 -6.25 -12.82 49.49
N GLU A 192 -6.77 -11.81 48.86
CA GLU A 192 -7.85 -11.92 47.87
C GLU A 192 -7.30 -11.86 46.44
N ARG A 193 -7.87 -12.71 45.55
CA ARG A 193 -7.54 -12.69 44.13
C ARG A 193 -8.31 -11.53 43.44
N ARG A 194 -7.58 -10.50 43.02
CA ARG A 194 -8.16 -9.36 42.27
C ARG A 194 -7.77 -9.41 40.78
N ARG A 195 -8.75 -9.23 39.91
CA ARG A 195 -8.56 -9.12 38.47
C ARG A 195 -8.33 -7.67 38.09
N TYR A 196 -7.28 -7.43 37.30
CA TYR A 196 -6.93 -6.11 36.73
C TYR A 196 -7.04 -6.21 35.22
N GLU A 197 -7.83 -5.34 34.62
CA GLU A 197 -7.99 -5.23 33.17
C GLU A 197 -7.25 -3.99 32.68
N TYR A 198 -6.62 -4.12 31.52
CA TYR A 198 -5.90 -3.02 30.90
C TYR A 198 -5.95 -3.13 29.38
N PRO A 199 -6.25 -1.99 28.69
CA PRO A 199 -6.22 -1.93 27.23
C PRO A 199 -4.78 -1.99 26.74
N ARG A 200 -4.60 -2.55 25.56
CA ARG A 200 -3.32 -2.52 24.83
C ARG A 200 -3.54 -2.65 23.35
N TYR A 201 -2.57 -2.17 22.58
CA TYR A 201 -2.46 -2.42 21.16
C TYR A 201 -1.41 -3.50 20.89
N PHE A 202 -1.70 -4.32 19.90
CA PHE A 202 -0.73 -5.20 19.25
C PHE A 202 -0.64 -4.87 17.77
N PHE A 203 0.55 -5.02 17.22
CA PHE A 203 0.84 -4.98 15.81
C PHE A 203 1.66 -6.21 15.45
N THR A 204 1.18 -7.02 14.51
CA THR A 204 1.78 -8.30 14.15
C THR A 204 2.14 -8.31 12.67
N ASN A 205 3.42 -8.33 12.35
CA ASN A 205 3.86 -8.43 10.96
C ASN A 205 5.14 -9.27 10.86
N LYS A 206 5.25 -10.10 9.82
CA LYS A 206 6.45 -10.93 9.59
C LYS A 206 7.62 -10.15 9.01
N SER A 207 7.38 -9.05 8.30
CA SER A 207 8.43 -8.20 7.74
C SER A 207 9.12 -7.39 8.84
N ASP A 208 10.43 -7.56 8.97
CA ASP A 208 11.26 -6.78 9.88
C ASP A 208 11.22 -5.29 9.53
N ASP A 209 11.24 -4.98 8.24
CA ASP A 209 11.23 -3.61 7.75
C ASP A 209 9.90 -2.90 8.09
N ILE A 210 8.75 -3.57 7.89
CA ILE A 210 7.45 -2.99 8.23
C ILE A 210 7.32 -2.79 9.74
N ARG A 211 7.82 -3.73 10.56
CA ARG A 211 7.86 -3.53 12.02
C ARG A 211 8.75 -2.37 12.42
N ARG A 212 9.92 -2.21 11.76
CA ARG A 212 10.82 -1.08 12.00
C ARG A 212 10.15 0.24 11.64
N LEU A 213 9.53 0.35 10.46
CA LEU A 213 8.77 1.54 10.07
C LEU A 213 7.70 1.90 11.10
N PHE A 214 6.99 0.90 11.63
CA PHE A 214 6.01 1.11 12.68
C PHE A 214 6.65 1.62 13.98
N THR A 215 7.72 0.97 14.46
CA THR A 215 8.37 1.34 15.74
C THR A 215 9.07 2.68 15.66
N ASP A 216 9.76 2.98 14.56
CA ASP A 216 10.42 4.27 14.36
C ASP A 216 9.40 5.42 14.35
N THR A 217 8.23 5.19 13.76
CA THR A 217 7.13 6.17 13.80
C THR A 217 6.53 6.31 15.20
N LEU A 218 6.40 5.21 15.96
CA LEU A 218 5.97 5.28 17.36
C LEU A 218 6.97 6.04 18.23
N ASP A 219 8.27 5.86 18.00
CA ASP A 219 9.33 6.59 18.71
C ASP A 219 9.27 8.09 18.41
N GLN A 220 9.07 8.47 17.14
CA GLN A 220 8.82 9.86 16.74
C GLN A 220 7.62 10.49 17.48
N LEU A 221 6.58 9.69 17.70
CA LEU A 221 5.33 10.12 18.38
C LEU A 221 5.42 10.06 19.92
N GLY A 222 6.53 9.61 20.48
CA GLY A 222 6.69 9.43 21.93
C GLY A 222 5.83 8.30 22.51
N VAL A 223 5.40 7.35 21.68
CA VAL A 223 4.59 6.19 22.07
C VAL A 223 5.50 5.04 22.50
N ALA A 224 5.50 4.73 23.80
CA ALA A 224 6.31 3.63 24.33
C ALA A 224 5.75 2.26 23.90
N TRP A 225 6.58 1.46 23.30
CA TRP A 225 6.28 0.13 22.80
C TRP A 225 7.26 -0.92 23.34
N ARG A 226 6.93 -2.19 23.12
CA ARG A 226 7.80 -3.34 23.42
C ARG A 226 7.58 -4.43 22.39
N GLN A 227 8.65 -5.03 21.91
CA GLN A 227 8.57 -6.28 21.15
C GLN A 227 8.32 -7.46 22.11
N THR A 228 7.28 -8.23 21.86
CA THR A 228 6.86 -9.34 22.72
C THR A 228 7.31 -10.70 22.21
N ASN A 229 7.47 -10.83 20.90
CA ASN A 229 8.08 -11.97 20.22
C ASN A 229 8.65 -11.55 18.86
N ALA A 230 9.11 -12.49 18.04
CA ALA A 230 9.74 -12.19 16.74
C ALA A 230 8.88 -11.32 15.80
N TRP A 231 7.55 -11.33 15.94
CA TRP A 231 6.62 -10.67 14.98
C TRP A 231 5.69 -9.65 15.62
N ASN A 232 5.62 -9.59 16.96
CA ASN A 232 4.63 -8.76 17.65
C ASN A 232 5.25 -7.58 18.37
N ILE A 233 4.72 -6.39 18.09
CA ILE A 233 4.95 -5.16 18.84
C ILE A 233 3.73 -4.90 19.72
N SER A 234 3.95 -4.46 20.95
CA SER A 234 2.89 -4.15 21.92
C SER A 234 3.04 -2.76 22.50
N VAL A 235 1.95 -2.00 22.51
CA VAL A 235 1.79 -0.74 23.24
C VAL A 235 0.86 -1.02 24.43
N ALA A 236 1.39 -0.88 25.65
CA ALA A 236 0.67 -1.25 26.88
C ALA A 236 0.75 -0.20 28.00
N ARG A 237 1.65 0.79 27.90
CA ARG A 237 1.69 1.90 28.87
C ARG A 237 0.44 2.74 28.72
N ARG A 238 -0.21 3.06 29.86
CA ARG A 238 -1.50 3.77 29.87
C ARG A 238 -1.48 5.08 29.07
N ALA A 239 -0.45 5.89 29.23
CA ALA A 239 -0.30 7.14 28.46
C ALA A 239 -0.18 6.87 26.96
N SER A 240 0.64 5.88 26.56
CA SER A 240 0.81 5.51 25.15
C SER A 240 -0.46 4.92 24.53
N VAL A 241 -1.22 4.12 25.28
CA VAL A 241 -2.52 3.60 24.84
C VAL A 241 -3.51 4.75 24.66
N ALA A 242 -3.52 5.74 25.58
CA ALA A 242 -4.39 6.92 25.45
C ALA A 242 -4.08 7.74 24.19
N LEU A 243 -2.79 7.92 23.85
CA LEU A 243 -2.38 8.56 22.58
C LEU A 243 -2.86 7.75 21.37
N MET A 244 -2.68 6.43 21.38
CA MET A 244 -3.18 5.57 20.32
C MET A 244 -4.71 5.64 20.20
N ASP A 245 -5.43 5.64 21.31
CA ASP A 245 -6.90 5.74 21.31
C ASP A 245 -7.40 7.07 20.73
N ALA A 246 -6.66 8.16 20.95
CA ALA A 246 -7.00 9.49 20.44
C ALA A 246 -6.81 9.63 18.93
N HIS A 247 -5.81 8.96 18.35
CA HIS A 247 -5.41 9.15 16.94
C HIS A 247 -5.73 7.97 16.04
N VAL A 248 -5.57 6.73 16.53
CA VAL A 248 -5.89 5.53 15.76
C VAL A 248 -7.39 5.23 15.87
N GLY A 249 -7.92 5.36 17.06
CA GLY A 249 -9.32 5.09 17.38
C GLY A 249 -9.67 3.60 17.30
N PRO A 250 -10.89 3.25 17.73
CA PRO A 250 -11.41 1.92 17.46
C PRO A 250 -11.72 1.82 15.96
N VAL A 251 -11.22 0.79 15.32
CA VAL A 251 -11.60 0.40 13.95
C VAL A 251 -13.11 0.17 13.85
N TYR A 252 -13.78 0.16 14.96
CA TYR A 252 -15.11 -0.37 15.20
C TYR A 252 -15.99 0.71 15.83
N GLY A 253 -17.13 0.98 15.24
CA GLY A 253 -18.20 1.71 15.91
C GLY A 253 -18.48 1.09 17.28
N ASN A 254 -18.76 1.91 18.25
CA ASN A 254 -18.75 1.79 19.71
C ASN A 254 -19.23 0.51 20.41
N ASN A 255 -19.51 -0.63 19.75
CA ASN A 255 -20.21 -1.73 20.43
C ASN A 255 -19.75 -3.18 20.21
N LEU A 256 -18.57 -3.46 19.70
CA LEU A 256 -18.15 -4.86 19.57
C LEU A 256 -16.72 -5.12 20.04
N ILE A 257 -16.53 -5.23 21.37
CA ILE A 257 -15.44 -5.97 21.96
C ILE A 257 -15.75 -7.45 21.68
N ARG A 258 -15.31 -8.00 20.55
CA ARG A 258 -15.28 -9.45 20.36
C ARG A 258 -13.96 -9.99 20.93
N ARG A 259 -14.10 -10.86 21.90
CA ARG A 259 -13.04 -11.72 22.43
C ARG A 259 -12.49 -12.57 21.29
N TRP A 260 -11.20 -12.44 21.02
CA TRP A 260 -10.46 -13.47 20.34
C TRP A 260 -9.94 -14.44 21.42
N VAL A 261 -10.40 -15.69 21.37
CA VAL A 261 -9.86 -16.82 22.11
C VAL A 261 -8.71 -17.41 21.31
#